data_9b68ea97f517cafdd65d6dfc27d5fe8f
#
_entry.id   9b68ea97f517cafdd65d6dfc27d5fe8f
#
_cell.length_a   1.000
_cell.length_b   1.000
_cell.length_c   1.000
_cell.angle_alpha   90.00
_cell.angle_beta   90.00
_cell.angle_gamma   90.00
#
_symmetry.space_group_name_H-M   'P 1'
#
loop_
_entity.id
_entity.type
_entity.pdbx_description
1 polymer ?
#
loop_
_entity_poly.entity_id
_entity_poly.type
_entity_poly.pdbx_seq_one_letter_code
_entity_poly.pdbx_strand_id
1 'polypeptide(L)'
;MTAAIKTREIHYQAKDGSTLIGFFAAPESSEPVAGVIVGPEWWGRTDYTVQRARELAEHGYAALAIDMYGDKKVTDDAKVAYEWMTQTFQDPNTIVDRAQVGLNTLAAQPEVDANELAAIGFCYGGKVVLDLARSSAPVKAVASFHGTLSPKAPAEKGQIQAEVLVLHGELDSMVTLDDVESFKNEMNNADVNYEVIILKDAKHGFTNPLADEKAKANGIDLGYNQAAEQQGLAAMYALFDRTLK
;
A
#
# COMPACT_ATOMS: atom_id res chain seq x y z
N MET A 1 17.69 20.36 3.06
CA MET A 1 18.62 19.30 2.58
C MET A 1 17.86 18.01 2.77
N THR A 2 17.60 17.26 1.70
CA THR A 2 17.05 15.90 1.79
C THR A 2 18.02 15.02 2.59
N ALA A 3 17.51 14.24 3.53
CA ALA A 3 18.34 13.31 4.29
C ALA A 3 19.02 12.30 3.34
N ALA A 4 20.27 11.93 3.63
CA ALA A 4 20.93 10.86 2.88
C ALA A 4 20.21 9.54 3.18
N ILE A 5 19.97 8.74 2.14
CA ILE A 5 19.26 7.47 2.25
C ILE A 5 20.12 6.31 1.77
N LYS A 6 19.94 5.14 2.41
CA LYS A 6 20.49 3.85 1.97
C LYS A 6 19.44 3.08 1.22
N THR A 7 19.82 2.41 0.14
CA THR A 7 18.89 1.59 -0.64
C THR A 7 19.51 0.26 -1.05
N ARG A 8 18.67 -0.79 -1.11
CA ARG A 8 19.05 -2.12 -1.59
C ARG A 8 17.85 -2.93 -2.04
N GLU A 9 18.04 -3.91 -2.88
CA GLU A 9 17.05 -4.97 -3.09
C GLU A 9 17.20 -6.03 -1.99
N ILE A 10 16.06 -6.57 -1.52
CA ILE A 10 16.01 -7.65 -0.55
C ILE A 10 15.25 -8.81 -1.19
N HIS A 11 15.90 -9.98 -1.23
CA HIS A 11 15.28 -11.22 -1.69
C HIS A 11 14.72 -11.97 -0.48
N TYR A 12 13.47 -12.39 -0.59
CA TYR A 12 12.78 -13.17 0.43
C TYR A 12 11.84 -14.19 -0.20
N GLN A 13 11.38 -15.17 0.56
CA GLN A 13 10.57 -16.27 0.06
C GLN A 13 9.12 -16.13 0.50
N ALA A 14 8.18 -16.26 -0.43
CA ALA A 14 6.78 -16.45 -0.11
C ALA A 14 6.55 -17.86 0.45
N LYS A 15 5.41 -18.09 1.11
CA LYS A 15 5.06 -19.41 1.66
C LYS A 15 4.90 -20.48 0.58
N ASP A 16 4.53 -20.09 -0.64
CA ASP A 16 4.43 -20.96 -1.80
C ASP A 16 5.78 -21.31 -2.46
N GLY A 17 6.89 -20.79 -1.91
CA GLY A 17 8.25 -20.97 -2.41
C GLY A 17 8.66 -19.99 -3.50
N SER A 18 7.78 -19.07 -3.92
CA SER A 18 8.13 -18.03 -4.89
C SER A 18 9.17 -17.08 -4.32
N THR A 19 10.16 -16.69 -5.13
CA THR A 19 11.11 -15.64 -4.76
C THR A 19 10.46 -14.27 -4.96
N LEU A 20 10.43 -13.48 -3.90
CA LEU A 20 9.98 -12.09 -3.91
C LEU A 20 11.19 -11.17 -3.77
N ILE A 21 11.20 -10.07 -4.53
CA ILE A 21 12.30 -9.11 -4.55
C ILE A 21 11.76 -7.74 -4.21
N GLY A 22 11.88 -7.33 -2.95
CA GLY A 22 11.49 -6.00 -2.47
C GLY A 22 12.59 -4.97 -2.69
N PHE A 23 12.21 -3.70 -2.72
CA PHE A 23 13.14 -2.57 -2.73
C PHE A 23 13.07 -1.87 -1.36
N PHE A 24 14.19 -1.88 -0.66
CA PHE A 24 14.35 -1.26 0.65
C PHE A 24 15.00 0.10 0.53
N ALA A 25 14.49 1.07 1.29
CA ALA A 25 15.10 2.39 1.47
C ALA A 25 14.98 2.79 2.95
N ALA A 26 16.01 3.39 3.51
CA ALA A 26 16.00 3.92 4.88
C ALA A 26 16.86 5.17 4.99
N PRO A 27 16.59 6.10 5.92
CA PRO A 27 17.48 7.20 6.20
C PRO A 27 18.81 6.70 6.75
N GLU A 28 19.87 7.47 6.56
CA GLU A 28 21.11 7.27 7.31
C GLU A 28 20.90 7.74 8.75
N SER A 29 20.55 6.82 9.63
CA SER A 29 20.29 7.06 11.06
C SER A 29 21.20 6.17 11.91
N SER A 30 21.55 6.64 13.12
CA SER A 30 22.23 5.83 14.14
C SER A 30 21.29 4.92 14.91
N GLU A 31 20.00 5.26 14.93
CA GLU A 31 18.96 4.52 15.63
C GLU A 31 17.97 3.92 14.64
N PRO A 32 17.37 2.77 14.95
CA PRO A 32 16.26 2.24 14.16
C PRO A 32 15.11 3.23 14.09
N VAL A 33 14.42 3.25 12.94
CA VAL A 33 13.28 4.13 12.68
C VAL A 33 12.02 3.31 12.38
N ALA A 34 10.85 3.95 12.41
CA ALA A 34 9.60 3.29 12.06
C ALA A 34 9.63 2.70 10.64
N GLY A 35 9.06 1.51 10.47
CA GLY A 35 9.07 0.76 9.23
C GLY A 35 7.72 0.80 8.49
N VAL A 36 7.76 1.00 7.17
CA VAL A 36 6.56 1.08 6.32
C VAL A 36 6.69 0.13 5.13
N ILE A 37 5.76 -0.83 4.97
CA ILE A 37 5.64 -1.54 3.69
C ILE A 37 4.84 -0.71 2.69
N VAL A 38 5.23 -0.80 1.41
CA VAL A 38 4.57 -0.11 0.30
C VAL A 38 4.03 -1.14 -0.68
N GLY A 39 2.71 -1.30 -0.73
CA GLY A 39 2.00 -2.18 -1.65
C GLY A 39 1.90 -1.56 -3.05
N PRO A 40 2.31 -2.29 -4.10
CA PRO A 40 2.35 -1.79 -5.47
C PRO A 40 0.96 -1.72 -6.11
N GLU A 41 0.82 -0.89 -7.13
CA GLU A 41 -0.29 -1.00 -8.07
C GLU A 41 -0.28 -2.37 -8.79
N TRP A 42 -1.33 -2.70 -9.50
CA TRP A 42 -1.45 -3.95 -10.26
C TRP A 42 -0.40 -4.14 -11.36
N TRP A 43 0.34 -3.09 -11.72
CA TRP A 43 1.45 -3.15 -12.68
C TRP A 43 2.69 -3.89 -12.16
N GLY A 44 2.71 -4.27 -10.88
CA GLY A 44 3.85 -4.83 -10.17
C GLY A 44 4.70 -3.78 -9.46
N ARG A 45 5.90 -4.18 -8.98
CA ARG A 45 6.81 -3.29 -8.25
C ARG A 45 7.56 -2.35 -9.21
N THR A 46 6.83 -1.42 -9.82
CA THR A 46 7.35 -0.44 -10.77
C THR A 46 8.24 0.61 -10.10
N ASP A 47 8.90 1.44 -10.90
CA ASP A 47 9.68 2.59 -10.41
C ASP A 47 8.83 3.57 -9.60
N TYR A 48 7.52 3.68 -9.89
CA TYR A 48 6.58 4.46 -9.07
C TYR A 48 6.56 3.97 -7.62
N THR A 49 6.40 2.66 -7.38
CA THR A 49 6.38 2.09 -6.03
C THR A 49 7.74 2.22 -5.35
N VAL A 50 8.83 2.04 -6.10
CA VAL A 50 10.21 2.27 -5.63
C VAL A 50 10.42 3.72 -5.19
N GLN A 51 9.92 4.68 -5.96
CA GLN A 51 10.04 6.09 -5.64
C GLN A 51 9.27 6.43 -4.35
N ARG A 52 8.08 5.86 -4.12
CA ARG A 52 7.34 6.03 -2.85
C ARG A 52 8.12 5.53 -1.63
N ALA A 53 8.86 4.42 -1.77
CA ALA A 53 9.74 3.95 -0.70
C ALA A 53 10.92 4.90 -0.45
N ARG A 54 11.49 5.52 -1.50
CA ARG A 54 12.54 6.54 -1.35
C ARG A 54 12.02 7.78 -0.63
N GLU A 55 10.87 8.29 -1.03
CA GLU A 55 10.22 9.45 -0.42
C GLU A 55 9.94 9.24 1.08
N LEU A 56 9.48 8.05 1.47
CA LEU A 56 9.34 7.69 2.89
C LEU A 56 10.68 7.73 3.61
N ALA A 57 11.75 7.22 2.99
CA ALA A 57 13.08 7.25 3.58
C ALA A 57 13.62 8.68 3.75
N GLU A 58 13.35 9.57 2.79
CA GLU A 58 13.68 11.00 2.87
C GLU A 58 12.90 11.72 3.98
N HIS A 59 11.72 11.20 4.36
CA HIS A 59 10.90 11.66 5.49
C HIS A 59 11.20 10.97 6.82
N GLY A 60 12.24 10.12 6.88
CA GLY A 60 12.72 9.53 8.11
C GLY A 60 12.18 8.14 8.45
N TYR A 61 11.47 7.48 7.55
CA TYR A 61 10.95 6.12 7.72
C TYR A 61 11.83 5.09 6.98
N ALA A 62 11.95 3.88 7.49
CA ALA A 62 12.48 2.77 6.71
C ALA A 62 11.33 2.14 5.90
N ALA A 63 11.50 1.99 4.60
CA ALA A 63 10.43 1.51 3.72
C ALA A 63 10.84 0.30 2.90
N LEU A 64 9.90 -0.63 2.69
CA LEU A 64 10.03 -1.76 1.77
C LEU A 64 8.91 -1.74 0.74
N ALA A 65 9.24 -1.40 -0.51
CA ALA A 65 8.34 -1.65 -1.64
C ALA A 65 8.29 -3.16 -1.89
N ILE A 66 7.13 -3.77 -1.58
CA ILE A 66 6.98 -5.24 -1.63
C ILE A 66 6.73 -5.73 -3.06
N ASP A 67 7.16 -6.96 -3.33
CA ASP A 67 6.87 -7.68 -4.57
C ASP A 67 5.67 -8.61 -4.34
N MET A 68 4.62 -8.43 -5.14
CA MET A 68 3.39 -9.22 -5.02
C MET A 68 3.26 -10.32 -6.08
N TYR A 69 4.15 -10.32 -7.11
CA TYR A 69 4.04 -11.24 -8.25
C TYR A 69 5.23 -12.19 -8.40
N GLY A 70 6.32 -11.95 -7.66
CA GLY A 70 7.57 -12.69 -7.76
C GLY A 70 8.53 -12.14 -8.80
N ASP A 71 9.82 -12.32 -8.54
CA ASP A 71 10.91 -11.89 -9.43
C ASP A 71 10.83 -10.41 -9.88
N LYS A 72 10.20 -9.56 -9.04
CA LYS A 72 9.91 -8.13 -9.33
C LYS A 72 9.26 -7.89 -10.69
N LYS A 73 8.37 -8.76 -11.12
CA LYS A 73 7.67 -8.62 -12.40
C LYS A 73 6.92 -7.31 -12.48
N VAL A 74 7.02 -6.67 -13.65
CA VAL A 74 6.31 -5.45 -14.00
C VAL A 74 5.76 -5.54 -15.42
N THR A 75 4.64 -4.84 -15.67
CA THR A 75 4.05 -4.75 -17.00
C THR A 75 3.37 -3.40 -17.19
N ASP A 76 3.27 -2.95 -18.44
CA ASP A 76 2.47 -1.79 -18.86
C ASP A 76 1.20 -2.20 -19.62
N ASP A 77 0.99 -3.51 -19.81
CA ASP A 77 -0.21 -4.08 -20.44
C ASP A 77 -1.26 -4.42 -19.36
N ALA A 78 -2.42 -3.76 -19.43
CA ALA A 78 -3.51 -3.94 -18.47
C ALA A 78 -4.07 -5.38 -18.45
N LYS A 79 -4.02 -6.11 -19.58
CA LYS A 79 -4.48 -7.51 -19.63
C LYS A 79 -3.55 -8.40 -18.83
N VAL A 80 -2.24 -8.22 -18.98
CA VAL A 80 -1.23 -8.96 -18.24
C VAL A 80 -1.29 -8.61 -16.75
N ALA A 81 -1.42 -7.32 -16.42
CA ALA A 81 -1.59 -6.86 -15.04
C ALA A 81 -2.83 -7.48 -14.38
N TYR A 82 -3.97 -7.49 -15.09
CA TYR A 82 -5.21 -8.11 -14.63
C TYR A 82 -5.05 -9.62 -14.40
N GLU A 83 -4.38 -10.32 -15.31
CA GLU A 83 -4.10 -11.74 -15.17
C GLU A 83 -3.26 -12.03 -13.91
N TRP A 84 -2.16 -11.32 -13.70
CA TRP A 84 -1.30 -11.52 -12.53
C TRP A 84 -2.02 -11.17 -11.23
N MET A 85 -2.77 -10.07 -11.20
CA MET A 85 -3.57 -9.69 -10.04
C MET A 85 -4.60 -10.77 -9.71
N THR A 86 -5.36 -11.24 -10.71
CA THR A 86 -6.40 -12.26 -10.48
C THR A 86 -5.83 -13.61 -10.08
N GLN A 87 -4.62 -13.97 -10.50
CA GLN A 87 -3.92 -15.14 -10.00
C GLN A 87 -3.70 -15.09 -8.49
N THR A 88 -3.41 -13.89 -7.93
CA THR A 88 -3.26 -13.74 -6.46
C THR A 88 -4.58 -13.89 -5.70
N PHE A 89 -5.73 -13.82 -6.38
CA PHE A 89 -7.04 -14.05 -5.78
C PHE A 89 -7.50 -15.50 -5.80
N GLN A 90 -6.86 -16.37 -6.61
CA GLN A 90 -7.23 -17.78 -6.73
C GLN A 90 -7.01 -18.54 -5.42
N ASP A 91 -5.87 -18.32 -4.75
CA ASP A 91 -5.68 -18.70 -3.36
C ASP A 91 -5.97 -17.50 -2.46
N PRO A 92 -7.01 -17.61 -1.65
CA PRO A 92 -7.43 -16.50 -0.79
C PRO A 92 -6.40 -16.03 0.24
N ASN A 93 -5.34 -16.77 0.47
CA ASN A 93 -4.30 -16.41 1.42
C ASN A 93 -3.10 -15.73 0.74
N THR A 94 -2.92 -15.86 -0.58
CA THR A 94 -1.73 -15.38 -1.29
C THR A 94 -1.45 -13.89 -1.01
N ILE A 95 -2.45 -13.02 -1.05
CA ILE A 95 -2.29 -11.58 -0.79
C ILE A 95 -1.74 -11.34 0.61
N VAL A 96 -2.41 -11.91 1.62
CA VAL A 96 -2.04 -11.72 3.03
C VAL A 96 -0.68 -12.34 3.30
N ASP A 97 -0.44 -13.55 2.81
CA ASP A 97 0.83 -14.27 3.02
C ASP A 97 2.02 -13.52 2.45
N ARG A 98 1.92 -13.01 1.21
CA ARG A 98 2.99 -12.23 0.56
C ARG A 98 3.21 -10.89 1.25
N ALA A 99 2.14 -10.18 1.64
CA ALA A 99 2.25 -8.95 2.41
C ALA A 99 2.86 -9.17 3.80
N GLN A 100 2.46 -10.22 4.51
CA GLN A 100 2.98 -10.57 5.83
C GLN A 100 4.45 -10.95 5.78
N VAL A 101 4.87 -11.71 4.78
CA VAL A 101 6.30 -12.04 4.60
C VAL A 101 7.09 -10.78 4.28
N GLY A 102 6.55 -9.86 3.48
CA GLY A 102 7.16 -8.54 3.24
C GLY A 102 7.29 -7.72 4.54
N LEU A 103 6.24 -7.68 5.37
CA LEU A 103 6.26 -6.99 6.67
C LEU A 103 7.32 -7.59 7.61
N ASN A 104 7.38 -8.91 7.70
CA ASN A 104 8.36 -9.61 8.52
C ASN A 104 9.80 -9.36 8.02
N THR A 105 9.98 -9.31 6.70
CA THR A 105 11.27 -8.99 6.07
C THR A 105 11.72 -7.57 6.41
N LEU A 106 10.79 -6.60 6.37
CA LEU A 106 11.06 -5.23 6.79
C LEU A 106 11.41 -5.17 8.27
N ALA A 107 10.60 -5.76 9.15
CA ALA A 107 10.80 -5.75 10.60
C ALA A 107 12.14 -6.39 11.06
N ALA A 108 12.69 -7.29 10.25
CA ALA A 108 13.97 -7.93 10.52
C ALA A 108 15.21 -7.09 10.11
N GLN A 109 15.01 -5.92 9.48
CA GLN A 109 16.14 -5.08 9.08
C GLN A 109 16.69 -4.30 10.29
N PRO A 110 18.01 -4.16 10.40
CA PRO A 110 18.62 -3.46 11.54
C PRO A 110 18.29 -1.97 11.62
N GLU A 111 17.87 -1.37 10.51
CA GLU A 111 17.42 0.02 10.43
C GLU A 111 15.98 0.24 10.93
N VAL A 112 15.25 -0.83 11.28
CA VAL A 112 13.80 -0.78 11.56
C VAL A 112 13.50 -1.05 13.03
N ASP A 113 12.72 -0.17 13.66
CA ASP A 113 12.05 -0.50 14.91
C ASP A 113 10.83 -1.39 14.62
N ALA A 114 10.95 -2.66 14.96
CA ALA A 114 9.90 -3.66 14.72
C ALA A 114 8.60 -3.42 15.53
N ASN A 115 8.61 -2.49 16.50
CA ASN A 115 7.41 -2.10 17.25
C ASN A 115 6.67 -0.91 16.61
N GLU A 116 7.28 -0.26 15.62
CA GLU A 116 6.77 0.94 14.96
C GLU A 116 6.56 0.65 13.46
N LEU A 117 5.54 -0.19 13.15
CA LEU A 117 5.28 -0.64 11.79
C LEU A 117 3.99 -0.05 11.24
N ALA A 118 4.02 0.31 9.96
CA ALA A 118 2.86 0.75 9.18
C ALA A 118 2.84 0.09 7.78
N ALA A 119 1.72 0.25 7.09
CA ALA A 119 1.55 -0.22 5.73
C ALA A 119 0.82 0.81 4.88
N ILE A 120 1.33 1.09 3.68
CA ILE A 120 0.61 1.88 2.69
C ILE A 120 0.51 1.11 1.38
N GLY A 121 -0.49 1.43 0.57
CA GLY A 121 -0.64 0.78 -0.72
C GLY A 121 -1.48 1.57 -1.70
N PHE A 122 -1.23 1.33 -2.98
CA PHE A 122 -1.81 2.06 -4.10
C PHE A 122 -2.59 1.10 -5.00
N CYS A 123 -3.84 1.43 -5.37
CA CYS A 123 -4.67 0.57 -6.22
C CYS A 123 -4.79 -0.86 -5.65
N TYR A 124 -4.29 -1.88 -6.35
CA TYR A 124 -4.18 -3.25 -5.85
C TYR A 124 -3.45 -3.32 -4.50
N GLY A 125 -2.36 -2.56 -4.34
CA GLY A 125 -1.63 -2.45 -3.07
C GLY A 125 -2.46 -1.87 -1.93
N GLY A 126 -3.43 -1.00 -2.23
CA GLY A 126 -4.39 -0.49 -1.24
C GLY A 126 -5.24 -1.62 -0.66
N LYS A 127 -5.72 -2.54 -1.50
CA LYS A 127 -6.39 -3.77 -1.05
C LYS A 127 -5.44 -4.66 -0.24
N VAL A 128 -4.22 -4.84 -0.71
CA VAL A 128 -3.20 -5.68 -0.04
C VAL A 128 -3.00 -5.25 1.42
N VAL A 129 -2.83 -3.96 1.67
CA VAL A 129 -2.58 -3.46 3.03
C VAL A 129 -3.84 -3.45 3.90
N LEU A 130 -5.03 -3.27 3.32
CA LEU A 130 -6.29 -3.43 4.04
C LEU A 130 -6.54 -4.89 4.44
N ASP A 131 -6.27 -5.85 3.55
CA ASP A 131 -6.41 -7.28 3.86
C ASP A 131 -5.33 -7.73 4.87
N LEU A 132 -4.14 -7.15 4.83
CA LEU A 132 -3.12 -7.34 5.86
C LEU A 132 -3.59 -6.86 7.24
N ALA A 133 -4.22 -5.67 7.33
CA ALA A 133 -4.81 -5.20 8.57
C ALA A 133 -5.93 -6.13 9.06
N ARG A 134 -6.81 -6.59 8.17
CA ARG A 134 -7.87 -7.57 8.48
C ARG A 134 -7.33 -8.91 8.97
N SER A 135 -6.06 -9.25 8.66
CA SER A 135 -5.39 -10.45 9.17
C SER A 135 -4.77 -10.30 10.57
N SER A 136 -5.05 -9.21 11.27
CA SER A 136 -4.45 -8.89 12.58
C SER A 136 -2.94 -8.67 12.53
N ALA A 137 -2.40 -8.19 11.41
CA ALA A 137 -0.98 -7.87 11.31
C ALA A 137 -0.58 -6.79 12.34
N PRO A 138 0.64 -6.88 12.91
CA PRO A 138 1.09 -5.97 13.97
C PRO A 138 1.56 -4.62 13.38
N VAL A 139 0.64 -3.92 12.72
CA VAL A 139 0.85 -2.57 12.19
C VAL A 139 0.01 -1.56 12.97
N LYS A 140 0.56 -0.37 13.23
CA LYS A 140 -0.11 0.72 13.95
C LYS A 140 -0.95 1.59 13.04
N ALA A 141 -0.57 1.70 11.78
CA ALA A 141 -1.26 2.53 10.79
C ALA A 141 -1.32 1.83 9.43
N VAL A 142 -2.44 2.03 8.74
CA VAL A 142 -2.64 1.56 7.37
C VAL A 142 -3.24 2.69 6.54
N ALA A 143 -2.62 3.01 5.39
CA ALA A 143 -3.18 3.96 4.43
C ALA A 143 -3.38 3.32 3.06
N SER A 144 -4.63 3.34 2.58
CA SER A 144 -5.02 2.86 1.26
C SER A 144 -5.31 4.02 0.32
N PHE A 145 -4.55 4.16 -0.77
CA PHE A 145 -4.74 5.15 -1.82
C PHE A 145 -5.46 4.51 -3.00
N HIS A 146 -6.62 5.04 -3.35
CA HIS A 146 -7.46 4.53 -4.46
C HIS A 146 -7.51 3.00 -4.54
N GLY A 147 -7.56 2.33 -3.37
CA GLY A 147 -7.55 0.88 -3.29
C GLY A 147 -8.92 0.26 -3.41
N THR A 148 -8.98 -0.98 -3.86
CA THR A 148 -10.19 -1.79 -3.76
C THR A 148 -10.52 -2.04 -2.27
N LEU A 149 -11.72 -1.72 -1.86
CA LEU A 149 -12.14 -1.71 -0.45
C LEU A 149 -12.80 -2.99 0.02
N SER A 150 -13.37 -3.77 -0.93
CA SER A 150 -14.08 -5.00 -0.63
C SER A 150 -13.19 -6.05 0.04
N PRO A 151 -13.60 -6.61 1.19
CA PRO A 151 -12.87 -7.67 1.87
C PRO A 151 -13.14 -9.03 1.23
N LYS A 152 -12.27 -10.01 1.48
CA LYS A 152 -12.57 -11.42 1.27
C LYS A 152 -13.62 -11.92 2.28
N ALA A 153 -13.48 -11.51 3.53
CA ALA A 153 -14.44 -11.66 4.59
C ALA A 153 -14.42 -10.37 5.43
N PRO A 154 -15.57 -9.87 5.89
CA PRO A 154 -15.61 -8.69 6.74
C PRO A 154 -14.77 -8.88 8.01
N ALA A 155 -14.16 -7.79 8.47
CA ALA A 155 -13.39 -7.81 9.72
C ALA A 155 -14.30 -8.08 10.93
N GLU A 156 -13.81 -8.87 11.87
CA GLU A 156 -14.46 -9.08 13.15
C GLU A 156 -14.05 -8.00 14.17
N LYS A 157 -14.86 -7.80 15.20
CA LYS A 157 -14.57 -6.83 16.25
C LYS A 157 -13.25 -7.12 16.94
N GLY A 158 -12.38 -6.09 17.00
CA GLY A 158 -11.05 -6.18 17.60
C GLY A 158 -10.00 -6.89 16.75
N GLN A 159 -10.31 -7.26 15.52
CA GLN A 159 -9.38 -7.92 14.61
C GLN A 159 -8.35 -6.94 14.02
N ILE A 160 -8.79 -5.75 13.60
CA ILE A 160 -7.91 -4.69 13.11
C ILE A 160 -7.41 -3.85 14.28
N GLN A 161 -6.11 -3.84 14.51
CA GLN A 161 -5.46 -3.07 15.57
C GLN A 161 -4.94 -1.72 15.08
N ALA A 162 -4.76 -1.58 13.77
CA ALA A 162 -4.26 -0.36 13.14
C ALA A 162 -5.32 0.75 13.12
N GLU A 163 -4.88 2.00 13.15
CA GLU A 163 -5.68 3.11 12.65
C GLU A 163 -5.66 3.10 11.12
N VAL A 164 -6.84 3.14 10.50
CA VAL A 164 -7.00 2.94 9.04
C VAL A 164 -7.38 4.25 8.36
N LEU A 165 -6.64 4.62 7.32
CA LEU A 165 -6.92 5.77 6.46
C LEU A 165 -7.20 5.30 5.04
N VAL A 166 -8.33 5.71 4.48
CA VAL A 166 -8.69 5.50 3.07
C VAL A 166 -8.73 6.85 2.36
N LEU A 167 -7.96 6.94 1.28
CA LEU A 167 -7.85 8.10 0.42
C LEU A 167 -8.46 7.74 -0.94
N HIS A 168 -9.66 8.25 -1.19
CA HIS A 168 -10.52 7.80 -2.28
C HIS A 168 -10.85 8.94 -3.24
N GLY A 169 -10.76 8.68 -4.54
CA GLY A 169 -11.11 9.67 -5.56
C GLY A 169 -12.62 9.81 -5.74
N GLU A 170 -13.15 11.04 -5.73
CA GLU A 170 -14.58 11.31 -5.95
C GLU A 170 -15.09 10.77 -7.28
N LEU A 171 -14.25 10.78 -8.31
CA LEU A 171 -14.58 10.35 -9.68
C LEU A 171 -14.03 8.94 -10.00
N ASP A 172 -13.70 8.14 -8.99
CA ASP A 172 -13.23 6.78 -9.19
C ASP A 172 -14.38 5.89 -9.69
N SER A 173 -14.30 5.48 -10.97
CA SER A 173 -15.28 4.62 -11.61
C SER A 173 -15.02 3.12 -11.38
N MET A 174 -13.84 2.75 -10.86
CA MET A 174 -13.47 1.35 -10.59
C MET A 174 -13.88 0.91 -9.19
N VAL A 175 -13.82 1.85 -8.23
CA VAL A 175 -14.27 1.67 -6.85
C VAL A 175 -15.25 2.79 -6.55
N THR A 176 -16.50 2.45 -6.36
CA THR A 176 -17.58 3.42 -6.27
C THR A 176 -17.76 4.00 -4.87
N LEU A 177 -18.53 5.07 -4.74
CA LEU A 177 -18.90 5.59 -3.43
C LEU A 177 -19.79 4.61 -2.64
N ASP A 178 -20.49 3.70 -3.28
CA ASP A 178 -21.23 2.62 -2.63
C ASP A 178 -20.26 1.58 -1.99
N ASP A 179 -19.12 1.34 -2.64
CA ASP A 179 -18.04 0.52 -2.04
C ASP A 179 -17.45 1.21 -0.81
N VAL A 180 -17.31 2.53 -0.85
CA VAL A 180 -16.87 3.33 0.31
C VAL A 180 -17.85 3.22 1.47
N GLU A 181 -19.16 3.33 1.22
CA GLU A 181 -20.18 3.17 2.27
C GLU A 181 -20.20 1.73 2.83
N SER A 182 -20.00 0.72 1.99
CA SER A 182 -19.87 -0.67 2.41
C SER A 182 -18.65 -0.86 3.32
N PHE A 183 -17.51 -0.26 2.97
CA PHE A 183 -16.30 -0.26 3.80
C PHE A 183 -16.52 0.43 5.14
N LYS A 184 -17.15 1.61 5.17
CA LYS A 184 -17.46 2.30 6.43
C LYS A 184 -18.35 1.47 7.33
N ASN A 185 -19.35 0.78 6.77
CA ASN A 185 -20.21 -0.14 7.52
C ASN A 185 -19.42 -1.30 8.14
N GLU A 186 -18.49 -1.89 7.38
CA GLU A 186 -17.58 -2.92 7.90
C GLU A 186 -16.75 -2.40 9.08
N MET A 187 -16.07 -1.26 8.91
CA MET A 187 -15.21 -0.67 9.94
C MET A 187 -15.99 -0.31 11.21
N ASN A 188 -17.20 0.26 11.06
CA ASN A 188 -18.08 0.57 12.19
C ASN A 188 -18.51 -0.70 12.95
N ASN A 189 -18.90 -1.76 12.23
CA ASN A 189 -19.31 -3.03 12.83
C ASN A 189 -18.16 -3.73 13.57
N ALA A 190 -16.94 -3.58 13.05
CA ALA A 190 -15.72 -4.13 13.64
C ALA A 190 -15.10 -3.24 14.73
N ASP A 191 -15.67 -2.06 15.03
CA ASP A 191 -15.20 -1.10 16.04
C ASP A 191 -13.76 -0.63 15.77
N VAL A 192 -13.45 -0.37 14.49
CA VAL A 192 -12.13 0.06 14.01
C VAL A 192 -12.02 1.57 14.06
N ASN A 193 -10.86 2.09 14.47
CA ASN A 193 -10.54 3.51 14.30
C ASN A 193 -10.15 3.76 12.84
N TYR A 194 -10.98 4.51 12.10
CA TYR A 194 -10.72 4.76 10.68
C TYR A 194 -11.17 6.15 10.24
N GLU A 195 -10.56 6.60 9.15
CA GLU A 195 -10.94 7.81 8.42
C GLU A 195 -11.02 7.51 6.92
N VAL A 196 -12.02 8.09 6.25
CA VAL A 196 -12.13 8.08 4.78
C VAL A 196 -12.15 9.51 4.29
N ILE A 197 -11.19 9.88 3.45
CA ILE A 197 -11.13 11.19 2.80
C ILE A 197 -11.48 11.03 1.32
N ILE A 198 -12.58 11.65 0.90
CA ILE A 198 -12.97 11.74 -0.50
C ILE A 198 -12.25 12.94 -1.12
N LEU A 199 -11.39 12.65 -2.10
CA LEU A 199 -10.56 13.64 -2.80
C LEU A 199 -11.30 14.14 -4.05
N LYS A 200 -11.59 15.44 -4.02
CA LYS A 200 -12.40 16.09 -5.06
C LYS A 200 -11.73 15.99 -6.43
N ASP A 201 -12.55 15.78 -7.46
CA ASP A 201 -12.15 15.72 -8.87
C ASP A 201 -11.04 14.68 -9.17
N ALA A 202 -10.79 13.72 -8.26
CA ALA A 202 -9.78 12.68 -8.42
C ALA A 202 -10.39 11.38 -8.96
N LYS A 203 -9.71 10.76 -9.92
CA LYS A 203 -10.03 9.44 -10.47
C LYS A 203 -9.20 8.34 -9.77
N HIS A 204 -9.44 7.08 -10.15
CA HIS A 204 -8.53 5.98 -9.80
C HIS A 204 -7.10 6.27 -10.27
N GLY A 205 -6.09 5.93 -9.46
CA GLY A 205 -4.69 6.17 -9.81
C GLY A 205 -4.23 7.63 -9.65
N PHE A 206 -4.96 8.48 -8.91
CA PHE A 206 -4.68 9.92 -8.78
C PHE A 206 -3.29 10.26 -8.24
N THR A 207 -2.59 9.32 -7.63
CA THR A 207 -1.23 9.52 -7.10
C THR A 207 -0.11 9.21 -8.10
N ASN A 208 -0.42 8.56 -9.23
CA ASN A 208 0.60 8.14 -10.20
C ASN A 208 0.70 9.15 -11.34
N PRO A 209 1.84 9.87 -11.48
CA PRO A 209 2.02 10.84 -12.58
C PRO A 209 1.87 10.25 -13.99
N LEU A 210 2.03 8.94 -14.13
CA LEU A 210 1.84 8.23 -15.41
C LEU A 210 0.41 7.72 -15.63
N ALA A 211 -0.53 8.01 -14.73
CA ALA A 211 -1.91 7.47 -14.81
C ALA A 211 -2.61 7.84 -16.12
N ASP A 212 -2.50 9.08 -16.59
CA ASP A 212 -3.12 9.52 -17.84
C ASP A 212 -2.53 8.83 -19.08
N GLU A 213 -1.23 8.60 -19.09
CA GLU A 213 -0.54 7.88 -20.15
C GLU A 213 -0.97 6.41 -20.18
N LYS A 214 -0.99 5.75 -19.02
CA LYS A 214 -1.45 4.37 -18.87
C LYS A 214 -2.93 4.21 -19.23
N ALA A 215 -3.78 5.17 -18.84
CA ALA A 215 -5.20 5.21 -19.21
C ALA A 215 -5.37 5.22 -20.73
N LYS A 216 -4.67 6.10 -21.42
CA LYS A 216 -4.71 6.22 -22.88
C LYS A 216 -4.19 4.98 -23.59
N ALA A 217 -3.07 4.42 -23.11
CA ALA A 217 -2.43 3.25 -23.72
C ALA A 217 -3.30 1.98 -23.59
N ASN A 218 -4.08 1.85 -22.53
CA ASN A 218 -4.82 0.64 -22.19
C ASN A 218 -6.37 0.78 -22.33
N GLY A 219 -6.88 1.98 -22.59
CA GLY A 219 -8.34 2.22 -22.67
C GLY A 219 -9.06 2.04 -21.33
N ILE A 220 -8.41 2.40 -20.21
CA ILE A 220 -8.95 2.29 -18.84
C ILE A 220 -9.11 3.68 -18.20
N ASP A 221 -10.03 3.80 -17.24
CA ASP A 221 -10.34 5.09 -16.61
C ASP A 221 -9.44 5.37 -15.40
N LEU A 222 -8.26 5.88 -15.67
CA LEU A 222 -7.30 6.39 -14.67
C LEU A 222 -7.08 7.88 -14.88
N GLY A 223 -6.56 8.58 -13.86
CA GLY A 223 -6.17 9.97 -14.04
C GLY A 223 -5.33 10.48 -12.87
N TYR A 224 -4.22 11.16 -13.18
CA TYR A 224 -3.39 11.83 -12.18
C TYR A 224 -4.04 13.13 -11.71
N ASN A 225 -3.96 13.39 -10.41
CA ASN A 225 -4.41 14.65 -9.82
C ASN A 225 -3.42 15.09 -8.73
N GLN A 226 -2.57 16.05 -9.04
CA GLN A 226 -1.52 16.53 -8.15
C GLN A 226 -2.05 17.05 -6.82
N ALA A 227 -3.17 17.77 -6.82
CA ALA A 227 -3.75 18.33 -5.59
C ALA A 227 -4.28 17.20 -4.68
N ALA A 228 -4.93 16.19 -5.26
CA ALA A 228 -5.40 15.01 -4.54
C ALA A 228 -4.22 14.18 -3.99
N GLU A 229 -3.17 13.99 -4.77
CA GLU A 229 -1.94 13.33 -4.31
C GLU A 229 -1.35 14.05 -3.10
N GLN A 230 -1.13 15.36 -3.20
CA GLN A 230 -0.56 16.16 -2.11
C GLN A 230 -1.42 16.13 -0.85
N GLN A 231 -2.75 16.26 -1.00
CA GLN A 231 -3.69 16.17 0.12
C GLN A 231 -3.65 14.78 0.77
N GLY A 232 -3.63 13.72 -0.04
CA GLY A 232 -3.58 12.34 0.44
C GLY A 232 -2.28 12.01 1.16
N LEU A 233 -1.13 12.42 0.61
CA LEU A 233 0.16 12.22 1.27
C LEU A 233 0.26 13.02 2.58
N ALA A 234 -0.23 14.25 2.62
CA ALA A 234 -0.26 15.03 3.85
C ALA A 234 -1.11 14.35 4.95
N ALA A 235 -2.28 13.79 4.60
CA ALA A 235 -3.12 13.04 5.53
C ALA A 235 -2.43 11.75 6.03
N MET A 236 -1.72 11.04 5.15
CA MET A 236 -0.93 9.87 5.52
C MET A 236 0.20 10.22 6.51
N TYR A 237 0.95 11.28 6.26
CA TYR A 237 2.00 11.71 7.20
C TYR A 237 1.41 12.17 8.54
N ALA A 238 0.27 12.87 8.54
CA ALA A 238 -0.43 13.21 9.78
C ALA A 238 -0.91 11.97 10.56
N LEU A 239 -1.31 10.89 9.87
CA LEU A 239 -1.58 9.59 10.49
C LEU A 239 -0.31 9.01 11.15
N PHE A 240 0.82 9.04 10.46
CA PHE A 240 2.09 8.53 10.98
C PHE A 240 2.59 9.32 12.19
N ASP A 241 2.50 10.65 12.16
CA ASP A 241 2.91 11.52 13.26
C ASP A 241 2.19 11.22 14.57
N ARG A 242 0.94 10.72 14.52
CA ARG A 242 0.16 10.38 15.73
C ARG A 242 0.25 8.91 16.14
N THR A 243 0.65 8.02 15.24
CA THR A 243 0.63 6.57 15.49
C THR A 243 2.01 5.94 15.62
N LEU A 244 3.02 6.49 14.96
CA LEU A 244 4.42 6.02 14.98
C LEU A 244 5.28 6.95 15.83
N LYS A 245 6.29 6.42 16.49
CA LYS A 245 7.20 7.17 17.38
C LYS A 245 8.63 7.10 16.86
#